data_d1b60f797c998e585afe3a69334a8be1
#
_entry.id   d1b60f797c998e585afe3a69334a8be1
#
_cell.length_a   1.000
_cell.length_b   1.000
_cell.length_c   1.000
_cell.angle_alpha   90.00
_cell.angle_beta   90.00
_cell.angle_gamma   90.00
#
_symmetry.space_group_name_H-M   'P 1'
#
loop_
_entity.id
_entity.type
_entity.pdbx_description
1 polymer ?
#
loop_
_entity_poly.entity_id
_entity_poly.type
_entity_poly.pdbx_seq_one_letter_code
_entity_poly.pdbx_strand_id
1 'polypeptide(L)'
;FFTHQPALNYGFYKPNAPWQQSMDSEGAVATREALKDVMRFWLSRGCDGFRVDMAGSLVKNDEDQKGNIALWQNIRAFLDEEYPEAAMVSEWGEPYQSLAGGFHMDFLLHFGSSHYNDLFRNEKPFFSGEGDASTFVSKYMDSYERSERKGLICIPSGNHDMDRLARHIKGERRKLAFAFLLSMPGAPYIYYGDEIGMNY
;
A
#
# COMPACT_ATOMS: atom_id res chain seq x y z
N PHE A 1 12.50 11.28 -7.57
CA PHE A 1 11.71 12.37 -8.14
C PHE A 1 11.86 12.39 -9.65
N PHE A 2 10.77 12.57 -10.35
CA PHE A 2 10.79 12.87 -11.78
C PHE A 2 10.62 14.39 -11.95
N THR A 3 11.28 14.99 -12.94
CA THR A 3 11.21 16.44 -13.18
C THR A 3 9.80 16.96 -13.47
N HIS A 4 8.94 16.08 -13.97
CA HIS A 4 7.53 16.36 -14.28
C HIS A 4 6.54 15.96 -13.16
N GLN A 5 7.03 15.38 -12.06
CA GLN A 5 6.24 14.98 -10.90
C GLN A 5 6.93 15.47 -9.62
N PRO A 6 6.87 16.78 -9.32
CA PRO A 6 7.45 17.32 -8.10
C PRO A 6 6.70 16.80 -6.89
N ALA A 7 7.44 16.37 -5.86
CA ALA A 7 6.83 16.01 -4.59
C ALA A 7 6.47 17.27 -3.78
N LEU A 8 5.36 17.20 -3.05
CA LEU A 8 5.04 18.19 -2.04
C LEU A 8 6.04 18.15 -0.88
N ASN A 9 6.18 19.27 -0.16
CA ASN A 9 7.14 19.36 0.93
C ASN A 9 6.60 18.73 2.22
N TYR A 10 6.87 17.44 2.42
CA TYR A 10 6.66 16.77 3.71
C TYR A 10 7.92 16.74 4.59
N GLY A 11 9.01 17.36 4.10
CA GLY A 11 10.26 17.46 4.81
C GLY A 11 11.17 16.23 4.74
N PHE A 12 12.26 16.34 5.47
CA PHE A 12 13.27 15.30 5.62
C PHE A 12 13.33 14.87 7.08
N TYR A 13 13.39 13.54 7.33
CA TYR A 13 13.54 13.01 8.68
C TYR A 13 14.93 13.33 9.27
N LYS A 14 15.97 13.16 8.45
CA LYS A 14 17.36 13.50 8.78
C LYS A 14 17.91 14.45 7.72
N PRO A 15 17.69 15.77 7.82
CA PRO A 15 18.28 16.73 6.89
C PRO A 15 19.81 16.62 6.90
N ASN A 16 20.43 16.56 5.73
CA ASN A 16 21.89 16.45 5.56
C ASN A 16 22.46 17.48 4.57
N ALA A 17 21.64 18.43 4.12
CA ALA A 17 22.05 19.54 3.27
C ALA A 17 21.30 20.83 3.67
N PRO A 18 21.90 22.03 3.47
CA PRO A 18 21.33 23.30 3.92
C PRO A 18 19.95 23.66 3.34
N TRP A 19 19.61 23.12 2.18
CA TRP A 19 18.33 23.34 1.51
C TRP A 19 17.23 22.38 1.96
N GLN A 20 17.56 21.35 2.71
CA GLN A 20 16.61 20.35 3.21
C GLN A 20 15.92 20.88 4.45
N GLN A 21 14.61 20.94 4.41
CA GLN A 21 13.79 21.29 5.56
C GLN A 21 13.46 20.06 6.37
N SER A 22 13.49 20.17 7.70
CA SER A 22 12.99 19.12 8.58
C SER A 22 11.49 18.89 8.34
N MET A 23 11.01 17.68 8.62
CA MET A 23 9.58 17.36 8.63
C MET A 23 8.78 18.20 9.66
N ASP A 24 9.44 18.83 10.61
CA ASP A 24 8.84 19.71 11.62
C ASP A 24 8.97 21.19 11.27
N SER A 25 9.51 21.53 10.09
CA SER A 25 9.57 22.90 9.60
C SER A 25 8.16 23.46 9.31
N GLU A 26 8.01 24.76 9.40
CA GLU A 26 6.73 25.44 9.15
C GLU A 26 6.11 25.02 7.79
N GLY A 27 6.92 24.99 6.73
CA GLY A 27 6.44 24.59 5.39
C GLY A 27 5.98 23.13 5.31
N ALA A 28 6.69 22.19 5.98
CA ALA A 28 6.28 20.80 6.00
C ALA A 28 5.02 20.58 6.85
N VAL A 29 4.90 21.28 7.97
CA VAL A 29 3.69 21.26 8.81
C VAL A 29 2.51 21.83 8.04
N ALA A 30 2.67 22.98 7.35
CA ALA A 30 1.62 23.58 6.52
C ALA A 30 1.15 22.62 5.40
N THR A 31 2.06 21.87 4.79
CA THR A 31 1.71 20.86 3.79
C THR A 31 0.84 19.74 4.39
N ARG A 32 1.15 19.26 5.61
CA ARG A 32 0.31 18.26 6.30
C ARG A 32 -1.09 18.80 6.60
N GLU A 33 -1.18 20.03 7.08
CA GLU A 33 -2.50 20.64 7.37
C GLU A 33 -3.31 20.84 6.08
N ALA A 34 -2.67 21.27 4.99
CA ALA A 34 -3.33 21.35 3.68
C ALA A 34 -3.83 19.98 3.19
N LEU A 35 -3.09 18.88 3.46
CA LEU A 35 -3.55 17.53 3.16
C LEU A 35 -4.81 17.17 3.96
N LYS A 36 -4.85 17.50 5.26
CA LYS A 36 -6.05 17.29 6.08
C LYS A 36 -7.26 18.09 5.52
N ASP A 37 -7.04 19.31 5.05
CA ASP A 37 -8.10 20.10 4.42
C ASP A 37 -8.62 19.45 3.12
N VAL A 38 -7.74 18.87 2.31
CA VAL A 38 -8.14 18.07 1.14
C VAL A 38 -8.97 16.87 1.56
N MET A 39 -8.58 16.18 2.62
CA MET A 39 -9.33 15.04 3.15
C MET A 39 -10.70 15.48 3.67
N ARG A 40 -10.79 16.55 4.46
CA ARG A 40 -12.07 17.14 4.91
C ARG A 40 -12.99 17.47 3.74
N PHE A 41 -12.43 18.06 2.69
CA PHE A 41 -13.19 18.42 1.49
C PHE A 41 -13.90 17.22 0.87
N TRP A 42 -13.21 16.10 0.73
CA TRP A 42 -13.79 14.90 0.11
C TRP A 42 -14.70 14.13 1.06
N LEU A 43 -14.31 13.95 2.32
CA LEU A 43 -15.11 13.26 3.33
C LEU A 43 -16.44 13.96 3.58
N SER A 44 -16.45 15.30 3.65
CA SER A 44 -17.69 16.07 3.78
C SER A 44 -18.64 15.95 2.58
N ARG A 45 -18.17 15.41 1.46
CA ARG A 45 -18.95 15.14 0.24
C ARG A 45 -19.37 13.68 0.10
N GLY A 46 -19.12 12.85 1.12
CA GLY A 46 -19.56 11.47 1.15
C GLY A 46 -18.52 10.45 0.65
N CYS A 47 -17.24 10.82 0.62
CA CYS A 47 -16.16 9.85 0.47
C CYS A 47 -16.04 9.02 1.74
N ASP A 48 -15.82 7.70 1.63
CA ASP A 48 -15.69 6.78 2.77
C ASP A 48 -14.23 6.57 3.18
N GLY A 49 -13.28 7.15 2.46
CA GLY A 49 -11.86 7.00 2.76
C GLY A 49 -10.94 7.23 1.56
N PHE A 50 -9.67 6.83 1.70
CA PHE A 50 -8.63 7.13 0.72
C PHE A 50 -7.72 5.93 0.45
N ARG A 51 -7.42 5.72 -0.82
CA ARG A 51 -6.22 5.00 -1.25
C ARG A 51 -5.09 6.02 -1.36
N VAL A 52 -3.99 5.75 -0.70
CA VAL A 52 -2.84 6.67 -0.64
C VAL A 52 -1.71 6.14 -1.48
N ASP A 53 -1.39 6.87 -2.53
CA ASP A 53 -0.29 6.61 -3.44
C ASP A 53 1.06 6.80 -2.75
N MET A 54 2.02 5.88 -2.99
CA MET A 54 3.40 5.99 -2.52
C MET A 54 3.56 6.42 -1.05
N ALA A 55 2.72 5.91 -0.17
CA ALA A 55 2.59 6.36 1.22
C ALA A 55 3.90 6.30 2.03
N GLY A 56 4.76 5.33 1.77
CA GLY A 56 6.06 5.17 2.44
C GLY A 56 7.18 6.08 1.93
N SER A 57 6.89 7.04 1.05
CA SER A 57 7.94 7.83 0.39
C SER A 57 7.83 9.35 0.55
N LEU A 58 6.91 9.83 1.38
CA LEU A 58 6.64 11.26 1.50
C LEU A 58 7.73 12.01 2.28
N VAL A 59 8.06 11.55 3.47
CA VAL A 59 9.19 12.08 4.25
C VAL A 59 10.49 11.49 3.69
N LYS A 60 11.47 12.34 3.43
CA LYS A 60 12.74 11.95 2.78
C LYS A 60 13.84 11.71 3.79
N ASN A 61 14.92 11.00 3.37
CA ASN A 61 16.04 10.57 4.23
C ASN A 61 15.55 9.85 5.51
N ASP A 62 14.62 8.92 5.33
CA ASP A 62 13.90 8.19 6.38
C ASP A 62 14.03 6.68 6.18
N GLU A 63 15.25 6.15 6.29
CA GLU A 63 15.57 4.74 6.03
C GLU A 63 14.76 3.77 6.93
N ASP A 64 14.56 4.17 8.20
CA ASP A 64 13.82 3.38 9.18
C ASP A 64 12.29 3.59 9.10
N GLN A 65 11.81 4.43 8.19
CA GLN A 65 10.41 4.81 8.02
C GLN A 65 9.76 5.51 9.22
N LYS A 66 10.55 5.99 10.18
CA LYS A 66 10.04 6.63 11.40
C LYS A 66 9.30 7.93 11.13
N GLY A 67 9.80 8.74 10.20
CA GLY A 67 9.19 9.99 9.78
C GLY A 67 7.88 9.76 9.02
N ASN A 68 7.86 8.81 8.09
CA ASN A 68 6.64 8.44 7.37
C ASN A 68 5.58 7.85 8.32
N ILE A 69 5.98 6.99 9.25
CA ILE A 69 5.10 6.45 10.29
C ILE A 69 4.52 7.60 11.14
N ALA A 70 5.35 8.52 11.62
CA ALA A 70 4.88 9.65 12.45
C ALA A 70 3.93 10.60 11.68
N LEU A 71 4.22 10.86 10.40
CA LEU A 71 3.34 11.64 9.52
C LEU A 71 1.95 11.00 9.45
N TRP A 72 1.88 9.70 9.17
CA TRP A 72 0.59 9.03 9.00
C TRP A 72 -0.15 8.82 10.33
N GLN A 73 0.56 8.63 11.44
CA GLN A 73 -0.06 8.64 12.77
C GLN A 73 -0.73 9.98 13.07
N ASN A 74 -0.14 11.11 12.66
CA ASN A 74 -0.76 12.41 12.79
C ASN A 74 -2.02 12.56 11.93
N ILE A 75 -1.99 12.05 10.69
CA ILE A 75 -3.18 12.04 9.81
C ILE A 75 -4.24 11.09 10.38
N ARG A 76 -3.84 9.92 10.89
CA ARG A 76 -4.79 8.96 11.48
C ARG A 76 -5.48 9.55 12.71
N ALA A 77 -4.76 10.22 13.60
CA ALA A 77 -5.35 10.89 14.77
C ALA A 77 -6.41 11.94 14.36
N PHE A 78 -6.14 12.71 13.32
CA PHE A 78 -7.11 13.63 12.74
C PHE A 78 -8.37 12.91 12.22
N LEU A 79 -8.21 11.78 11.51
CA LEU A 79 -9.36 11.00 11.03
C LEU A 79 -10.16 10.39 12.18
N ASP A 80 -9.49 9.82 13.18
CA ASP A 80 -10.16 9.24 14.35
C ASP A 80 -10.99 10.28 15.11
N GLU A 81 -10.55 11.54 15.12
CA GLU A 81 -11.26 12.65 15.80
C GLU A 81 -12.44 13.18 14.98
N GLU A 82 -12.23 13.47 13.69
CA GLU A 82 -13.23 14.18 12.87
C GLU A 82 -14.07 13.24 11.98
N TYR A 83 -13.52 12.08 11.57
CA TYR A 83 -14.13 11.14 10.62
C TYR A 83 -13.84 9.69 10.98
N PRO A 84 -14.28 9.20 12.15
CA PRO A 84 -13.89 7.88 12.69
C PRO A 84 -14.30 6.68 11.82
N GLU A 85 -15.26 6.86 10.91
CA GLU A 85 -15.68 5.83 9.95
C GLU A 85 -14.85 5.80 8.67
N ALA A 86 -13.95 6.79 8.48
CA ALA A 86 -13.14 6.85 7.26
C ALA A 86 -12.02 5.81 7.26
N ALA A 87 -11.86 5.11 6.13
CA ALA A 87 -10.82 4.10 5.97
C ALA A 87 -9.64 4.63 5.15
N MET A 88 -8.43 4.13 5.47
CA MET A 88 -7.23 4.37 4.65
C MET A 88 -6.60 3.05 4.23
N VAL A 89 -6.28 2.95 2.93
CA VAL A 89 -5.44 1.89 2.37
C VAL A 89 -4.22 2.50 1.71
N SER A 90 -3.05 1.99 2.04
CA SER A 90 -1.79 2.50 1.51
C SER A 90 -1.28 1.70 0.31
N GLU A 91 -0.59 2.37 -0.57
CA GLU A 91 0.40 1.79 -1.46
C GLU A 91 1.79 1.97 -0.83
N TRP A 92 2.15 1.08 0.08
CA TRP A 92 3.43 1.09 0.77
C TRP A 92 4.24 -0.18 0.46
N GLY A 93 3.56 -1.33 0.50
CA GLY A 93 4.18 -2.62 0.22
C GLY A 93 4.95 -3.23 1.39
N GLU A 94 4.86 -2.61 2.57
CA GLU A 94 5.42 -3.10 3.83
C GLU A 94 4.36 -3.00 4.93
N PRO A 95 3.42 -3.95 4.98
CA PRO A 95 2.22 -3.86 5.81
C PRO A 95 2.49 -3.53 7.28
N TYR A 96 3.53 -4.10 7.89
CA TYR A 96 3.85 -3.84 9.28
C TYR A 96 4.24 -2.37 9.56
N GLN A 97 4.90 -1.69 8.60
CA GLN A 97 5.23 -0.26 8.71
C GLN A 97 4.00 0.62 8.48
N SER A 98 3.25 0.31 7.43
CA SER A 98 2.02 1.01 7.08
C SER A 98 1.01 0.95 8.23
N LEU A 99 0.73 -0.23 8.76
CA LEU A 99 -0.21 -0.42 9.87
C LEU A 99 0.30 0.24 11.16
N ALA A 100 1.61 0.25 11.40
CA ALA A 100 2.21 1.04 12.49
C ALA A 100 2.01 2.55 12.29
N GLY A 101 1.97 3.02 11.05
CA GLY A 101 1.62 4.39 10.67
C GLY A 101 0.13 4.73 10.83
N GLY A 102 -0.71 3.76 11.15
CA GLY A 102 -2.14 3.99 11.36
C GLY A 102 -3.05 3.74 10.16
N PHE A 103 -2.53 3.19 9.06
CA PHE A 103 -3.38 2.71 7.98
C PHE A 103 -4.23 1.52 8.44
N HIS A 104 -5.43 1.40 7.90
CA HIS A 104 -6.31 0.25 8.13
C HIS A 104 -5.88 -0.95 7.30
N MET A 105 -5.27 -0.69 6.13
CA MET A 105 -4.89 -1.70 5.16
C MET A 105 -3.65 -1.28 4.38
N ASP A 106 -2.85 -2.27 3.91
CA ASP A 106 -1.75 -2.05 2.96
C ASP A 106 -1.74 -3.10 1.87
N PHE A 107 -1.43 -2.70 0.65
CA PHE A 107 -1.31 -3.62 -0.49
C PHE A 107 0.00 -4.38 -0.49
N LEU A 108 -0.06 -5.68 -0.78
CA LEU A 108 1.09 -6.38 -1.33
C LEU A 108 1.32 -5.90 -2.76
N LEU A 109 2.55 -5.50 -3.06
CA LEU A 109 2.92 -4.93 -4.35
C LEU A 109 3.69 -5.94 -5.19
N HIS A 110 3.67 -5.72 -6.52
CA HIS A 110 4.43 -6.52 -7.48
C HIS A 110 5.93 -6.22 -7.47
N PHE A 111 6.33 -5.20 -6.75
CA PHE A 111 7.72 -4.86 -6.44
C PHE A 111 7.94 -4.93 -4.92
N GLY A 112 9.19 -4.82 -4.47
CA GLY A 112 9.53 -4.91 -3.04
C GLY A 112 9.76 -6.35 -2.57
N SER A 113 9.68 -6.54 -1.27
CA SER A 113 10.13 -7.77 -0.59
C SER A 113 9.08 -8.86 -0.46
N SER A 114 7.84 -8.62 -0.89
CA SER A 114 6.70 -9.50 -0.63
C SER A 114 6.73 -10.81 -1.41
N HIS A 115 7.45 -10.88 -2.52
CA HIS A 115 7.40 -12.01 -3.47
C HIS A 115 5.99 -12.36 -4.00
N TYR A 116 5.08 -11.38 -3.98
CA TYR A 116 3.72 -11.53 -4.47
C TYR A 116 3.66 -12.03 -5.93
N ASN A 117 4.60 -11.61 -6.78
CA ASN A 117 4.66 -12.05 -8.18
C ASN A 117 4.93 -13.55 -8.34
N ASP A 118 5.53 -14.23 -7.36
CA ASP A 118 5.77 -15.67 -7.41
C ASP A 118 4.45 -16.45 -7.48
N LEU A 119 3.36 -15.87 -7.00
CA LEU A 119 2.04 -16.48 -7.12
C LEU A 119 1.47 -16.39 -8.54
N PHE A 120 1.62 -15.24 -9.21
CA PHE A 120 0.78 -14.90 -10.35
C PHE A 120 1.52 -14.45 -11.62
N ARG A 121 2.72 -13.82 -11.54
CA ARG A 121 3.25 -12.99 -12.64
C ARG A 121 4.74 -13.09 -12.92
N ASN A 122 5.50 -13.93 -12.23
CA ASN A 122 6.89 -14.17 -12.61
C ASN A 122 6.98 -15.10 -13.84
N GLU A 123 8.17 -15.51 -14.24
CA GLU A 123 8.38 -16.42 -15.39
C GLU A 123 7.68 -17.79 -15.20
N LYS A 124 7.60 -18.27 -13.95
CA LYS A 124 6.97 -19.53 -13.57
C LYS A 124 6.07 -19.32 -12.35
N PRO A 125 4.87 -18.71 -12.54
CA PRO A 125 4.01 -18.44 -11.40
C PRO A 125 3.49 -19.72 -10.76
N PHE A 126 3.37 -19.73 -9.44
CA PHE A 126 2.85 -20.89 -8.71
C PHE A 126 1.50 -21.38 -9.24
N PHE A 127 0.56 -20.44 -9.48
CA PHE A 127 -0.77 -20.79 -10.00
C PHE A 127 -0.77 -21.19 -11.49
N SER A 128 0.33 -21.03 -12.23
CA SER A 128 0.48 -21.70 -13.55
C SER A 128 0.77 -23.20 -13.40
N GLY A 129 1.19 -23.63 -12.22
CA GLY A 129 1.57 -25.00 -11.90
C GLY A 129 3.04 -25.31 -12.16
N GLU A 130 3.86 -24.29 -12.37
CA GLU A 130 5.29 -24.44 -12.69
C GLU A 130 6.19 -23.88 -11.58
N GLY A 131 5.70 -22.94 -10.77
CA GLY A 131 6.47 -22.23 -9.77
C GLY A 131 6.33 -22.76 -8.35
N ASP A 132 7.00 -22.05 -7.43
CA ASP A 132 6.99 -22.30 -6.00
C ASP A 132 6.49 -21.07 -5.23
N ALA A 133 5.71 -21.29 -4.19
CA ALA A 133 5.15 -20.22 -3.33
C ALA A 133 5.84 -20.11 -1.97
N SER A 134 6.87 -20.91 -1.68
CA SER A 134 7.47 -21.01 -0.34
C SER A 134 8.04 -19.66 0.14
N THR A 135 8.70 -18.92 -0.75
CA THR A 135 9.26 -17.59 -0.42
C THR A 135 8.14 -16.60 -0.13
N PHE A 136 7.09 -16.55 -0.95
CA PHE A 136 5.93 -15.72 -0.67
C PHE A 136 5.31 -16.05 0.69
N VAL A 137 5.06 -17.34 0.97
CA VAL A 137 4.46 -17.78 2.25
C VAL A 137 5.31 -17.35 3.43
N SER A 138 6.63 -17.53 3.36
CA SER A 138 7.55 -17.09 4.43
C SER A 138 7.48 -15.59 4.65
N LYS A 139 7.51 -14.79 3.58
CA LYS A 139 7.44 -13.32 3.65
C LYS A 139 6.07 -12.81 4.13
N TYR A 140 5.01 -13.46 3.67
CA TYR A 140 3.67 -13.15 4.12
C TYR A 140 3.50 -13.40 5.62
N MET A 141 3.95 -14.55 6.12
CA MET A 141 3.86 -14.90 7.55
C MET A 141 4.66 -13.94 8.41
N ASP A 142 5.90 -13.60 8.02
CA ASP A 142 6.70 -12.59 8.72
C ASP A 142 5.97 -11.22 8.78
N SER A 143 5.45 -10.76 7.66
CA SER A 143 4.69 -9.51 7.60
C SER A 143 3.40 -9.55 8.43
N TYR A 144 2.69 -10.67 8.39
CA TYR A 144 1.47 -10.88 9.16
C TYR A 144 1.73 -10.86 10.68
N GLU A 145 2.77 -11.55 11.14
CA GLU A 145 3.17 -11.56 12.56
C GLU A 145 3.62 -10.18 13.02
N ARG A 146 4.47 -9.50 12.26
CA ARG A 146 4.97 -8.15 12.56
C ARG A 146 3.89 -7.08 12.55
N SER A 147 2.81 -7.30 11.82
CA SER A 147 1.65 -6.40 11.78
C SER A 147 0.85 -6.40 13.08
N GLU A 148 1.08 -7.37 13.97
CA GLU A 148 0.39 -7.47 15.28
C GLU A 148 -1.14 -7.40 15.17
N ARG A 149 -1.69 -7.74 14.01
CA ARG A 149 -3.13 -7.64 13.69
C ARG A 149 -3.71 -6.22 13.82
N LYS A 150 -2.89 -5.19 13.64
CA LYS A 150 -3.31 -3.78 13.70
C LYS A 150 -4.18 -3.34 12.52
N GLY A 151 -4.25 -4.17 11.48
CA GLY A 151 -5.03 -3.93 10.27
C GLY A 151 -4.96 -5.11 9.31
N LEU A 152 -5.30 -4.90 8.05
CA LEU A 152 -5.41 -5.96 7.05
C LEU A 152 -4.33 -5.84 5.98
N ILE A 153 -3.76 -6.99 5.60
CA ILE A 153 -2.93 -7.11 4.40
C ILE A 153 -3.85 -7.29 3.21
N CYS A 154 -3.74 -6.42 2.21
CA CYS A 154 -4.51 -6.52 0.98
C CYS A 154 -3.79 -7.35 -0.05
N ILE A 155 -4.45 -8.40 -0.53
CA ILE A 155 -3.92 -9.29 -1.58
C ILE A 155 -4.72 -9.02 -2.86
N PRO A 156 -4.17 -8.25 -3.81
CA PRO A 156 -4.88 -7.92 -5.05
C PRO A 156 -4.77 -9.05 -6.09
N SER A 157 -5.80 -9.22 -6.90
CA SER A 157 -5.68 -10.03 -8.13
C SER A 157 -4.80 -9.33 -9.17
N GLY A 158 -4.79 -8.02 -9.17
CA GLY A 158 -4.02 -7.15 -10.03
C GLY A 158 -4.26 -5.68 -9.73
N ASN A 159 -3.61 -4.80 -10.49
CA ASN A 159 -3.83 -3.35 -10.49
C ASN A 159 -3.47 -2.77 -11.87
N HIS A 160 -3.54 -1.43 -11.99
CA HIS A 160 -3.26 -0.70 -13.23
C HIS A 160 -1.76 -0.70 -13.64
N ASP A 161 -0.85 -1.09 -12.73
CA ASP A 161 0.59 -1.18 -12.98
C ASP A 161 1.07 -2.60 -13.26
N MET A 162 0.16 -3.57 -13.27
CA MET A 162 0.46 -4.98 -13.49
C MET A 162 -0.21 -5.52 -14.74
N ASP A 163 0.43 -6.50 -15.37
CA ASP A 163 -0.22 -7.34 -16.38
C ASP A 163 -1.47 -8.01 -15.80
N ARG A 164 -2.48 -8.19 -16.63
CA ARG A 164 -3.70 -8.90 -16.25
C ARG A 164 -3.39 -10.34 -15.79
N LEU A 165 -4.08 -10.78 -14.74
CA LEU A 165 -3.95 -12.14 -14.20
C LEU A 165 -4.11 -13.21 -15.29
N ALA A 166 -5.07 -13.02 -16.19
CA ALA A 166 -5.37 -13.95 -17.26
C ALA A 166 -4.28 -14.08 -18.32
N ARG A 167 -3.27 -13.20 -18.37
CA ARG A 167 -2.09 -13.38 -19.23
C ARG A 167 -1.23 -14.54 -18.76
N HIS A 168 -1.12 -14.73 -17.46
CA HIS A 168 -0.23 -15.70 -16.82
C HIS A 168 -0.96 -16.96 -16.36
N ILE A 169 -2.17 -16.82 -15.81
CA ILE A 169 -2.93 -17.93 -15.23
C ILE A 169 -4.13 -18.25 -16.13
N LYS A 170 -4.13 -19.42 -16.74
CA LYS A 170 -5.13 -19.85 -17.75
C LYS A 170 -6.19 -20.79 -17.17
N GLY A 171 -7.38 -20.74 -17.78
CA GLY A 171 -8.46 -21.71 -17.56
C GLY A 171 -8.86 -21.88 -16.08
N GLU A 172 -9.06 -23.12 -15.66
CA GLU A 172 -9.50 -23.47 -14.31
C GLU A 172 -8.51 -23.07 -13.21
N ARG A 173 -7.23 -22.90 -13.53
CA ARG A 173 -6.22 -22.45 -12.57
C ARG A 173 -6.50 -21.04 -12.04
N ARG A 174 -7.19 -20.19 -12.79
CA ARG A 174 -7.65 -18.89 -12.28
C ARG A 174 -8.63 -19.05 -11.13
N LYS A 175 -9.52 -20.04 -11.19
CA LYS A 175 -10.43 -20.32 -10.07
C LYS A 175 -9.68 -20.68 -8.79
N LEU A 176 -8.59 -21.44 -8.92
CA LEU A 176 -7.72 -21.74 -7.78
C LEU A 176 -7.03 -20.47 -7.23
N ALA A 177 -6.56 -19.58 -8.11
CA ALA A 177 -5.98 -18.30 -7.69
C ALA A 177 -7.00 -17.44 -6.93
N PHE A 178 -8.25 -17.35 -7.41
CA PHE A 178 -9.31 -16.64 -6.69
C PHE A 178 -9.71 -17.34 -5.38
N ALA A 179 -9.80 -18.66 -5.37
CA ALA A 179 -10.05 -19.41 -4.14
C ALA A 179 -8.99 -19.11 -3.07
N PHE A 180 -7.73 -19.05 -3.47
CA PHE A 180 -6.62 -18.63 -2.59
C PHE A 180 -6.82 -17.20 -2.12
N LEU A 181 -6.99 -16.22 -3.01
CA LEU A 181 -7.17 -14.82 -2.65
C LEU A 181 -8.29 -14.60 -1.63
N LEU A 182 -9.42 -15.30 -1.83
CA LEU A 182 -10.61 -15.17 -0.99
C LEU A 182 -10.52 -15.95 0.34
N SER A 183 -9.54 -16.84 0.48
CA SER A 183 -9.34 -17.64 1.70
C SER A 183 -8.14 -17.23 2.56
N MET A 184 -7.27 -16.36 2.04
CA MET A 184 -6.13 -15.85 2.79
C MET A 184 -6.59 -14.89 3.90
N PRO A 185 -5.92 -14.89 5.07
CA PRO A 185 -6.12 -13.86 6.07
C PRO A 185 -5.80 -12.48 5.49
N GLY A 186 -6.72 -11.51 5.60
CA GLY A 186 -6.53 -10.17 5.05
C GLY A 186 -7.73 -9.69 4.24
N ALA A 187 -7.53 -8.71 3.37
CA ALA A 187 -8.56 -8.17 2.49
C ALA A 187 -8.28 -8.54 1.03
N PRO A 188 -9.12 -9.36 0.39
CA PRO A 188 -9.00 -9.64 -1.03
C PRO A 188 -9.43 -8.42 -1.84
N TYR A 189 -8.62 -8.04 -2.84
CA TYR A 189 -8.92 -6.98 -3.79
C TYR A 189 -9.02 -7.57 -5.19
N ILE A 190 -10.19 -7.49 -5.80
CA ILE A 190 -10.41 -7.97 -7.16
C ILE A 190 -10.27 -6.78 -8.11
N TYR A 191 -9.24 -6.80 -8.96
CA TYR A 191 -9.10 -5.80 -10.00
C TYR A 191 -10.13 -6.07 -11.10
N TYR A 192 -10.89 -5.05 -11.45
CA TYR A 192 -12.02 -5.19 -12.38
C TYR A 192 -11.62 -5.91 -13.68
N GLY A 193 -12.45 -6.85 -14.11
CA GLY A 193 -12.23 -7.66 -15.30
C GLY A 193 -11.37 -8.90 -15.09
N ASP A 194 -10.61 -9.02 -13.98
CA ASP A 194 -9.86 -10.23 -13.68
C ASP A 194 -10.81 -11.41 -13.40
N GLU A 195 -11.98 -11.15 -12.78
CA GLU A 195 -13.03 -12.14 -12.49
C GLU A 195 -13.60 -12.79 -13.76
N ILE A 196 -13.66 -12.06 -14.86
CA ILE A 196 -14.11 -12.58 -16.16
C ILE A 196 -12.95 -13.01 -17.06
N GLY A 197 -11.70 -12.84 -16.60
CA GLY A 197 -10.50 -13.22 -17.34
C GLY A 197 -10.11 -12.27 -18.46
N MET A 198 -10.33 -10.98 -18.26
CA MET A 198 -9.86 -9.93 -19.17
C MET A 198 -8.34 -10.02 -19.38
N ASN A 199 -7.89 -9.86 -20.63
CA ASN A 199 -6.47 -10.03 -21.01
C ASN A 199 -5.74 -8.71 -21.37
N TYR A 200 -6.43 -7.59 -21.38
CA TYR A 200 -5.91 -6.28 -21.82
C TYR A 200 -6.50 -5.13 -21.00
#